data_57e37827f5dfbd88e135caee031d355c
#
_entry.id   57e37827f5dfbd88e135caee031d355c
#
_cell.length_a   1.000
_cell.length_b   1.000
_cell.length_c   1.000
_cell.angle_alpha   90.00
_cell.angle_beta   90.00
_cell.angle_gamma   90.00
#
_symmetry.space_group_name_H-M   'P 1'
#
loop_
_entity.id
_entity.type
_entity.pdbx_description
1 polymer ?
#
loop_
_entity_poly.entity_id
_entity_poly.type
_entity_poly.pdbx_seq_one_letter_code
_entity_poly.pdbx_strand_id
1 'polypeptide(L)'
;MKLISTSACPHDCPSTCTLDIEHDDNSIFKINGNKENSYTKGVICAKVSRYRERTHNKNRLLYPLKRIGEKGSNKFQRISWNEALTIVSKKLLKIKKDYGSESIWPYYYAGTMGLLQRDS
;
A
#
# COMPACT_ATOMS: atom_id res chain seq x y z
N MET A 1 11.10 -23.91 2.64
CA MET A 1 11.59 -23.87 4.05
C MET A 1 10.92 -22.68 4.73
N LYS A 2 10.42 -22.82 5.96
CA LYS A 2 9.87 -21.65 6.67
C LYS A 2 11.01 -20.81 7.20
N LEU A 3 10.97 -19.52 6.93
CA LEU A 3 11.90 -18.51 7.39
C LEU A 3 11.22 -17.55 8.37
N ILE A 4 11.97 -16.91 9.22
CA ILE A 4 11.50 -15.81 10.05
C ILE A 4 12.34 -14.59 9.71
N SER A 5 11.69 -13.52 9.26
CA SER A 5 12.33 -12.23 8.98
C SER A 5 11.79 -11.16 9.91
N THR A 6 12.67 -10.33 10.42
CA THR A 6 12.29 -9.18 11.22
C THR A 6 12.05 -7.97 10.33
N SER A 7 10.98 -7.23 10.58
CA SER A 7 10.59 -6.03 9.82
C SER A 7 9.96 -4.98 10.74
N ALA A 8 9.76 -3.78 10.23
CA ALA A 8 9.03 -2.72 10.91
C ALA A 8 7.58 -2.65 10.46
N CYS A 9 6.69 -2.25 11.36
CA CYS A 9 5.29 -1.97 11.02
C CYS A 9 5.22 -0.75 10.06
N PRO A 10 4.47 -0.84 8.94
CA PRO A 10 4.40 0.23 7.95
C PRO A 10 3.40 1.35 8.30
N HIS A 11 2.74 1.29 9.44
CA HIS A 11 1.85 2.35 9.89
C HIS A 11 2.61 3.53 10.48
N ASP A 12 2.09 4.74 10.28
CA ASP A 12 2.54 5.99 10.91
C ASP A 12 2.07 6.11 12.36
N CYS A 13 2.25 5.05 13.11
CA CYS A 13 1.82 4.96 14.50
C CYS A 13 3.03 5.15 15.43
N PRO A 14 2.91 5.93 16.52
CA PRO A 14 4.00 6.16 17.45
C PRO A 14 4.50 4.90 18.17
N SER A 15 3.75 3.80 18.10
CA SER A 15 4.18 2.53 18.68
C SER A 15 5.38 1.87 17.99
N THR A 16 5.65 2.20 16.73
CA THR A 16 6.83 1.72 15.97
C THR A 16 7.13 0.23 16.17
N CYS A 17 6.10 -0.62 16.06
CA CYS A 17 6.23 -2.04 16.34
C CYS A 17 7.22 -2.73 15.42
N THR A 18 8.09 -3.55 15.99
CA THR A 18 8.91 -4.52 15.26
C THR A 18 8.12 -5.81 15.09
N LEU A 19 8.19 -6.38 13.90
CA LEU A 19 7.42 -7.57 13.49
C LEU A 19 8.35 -8.73 13.21
N ASP A 20 7.95 -9.94 13.63
CA ASP A 20 8.54 -11.20 13.18
C ASP A 20 7.57 -11.86 12.20
N ILE A 21 8.03 -12.08 10.99
CA ILE A 21 7.23 -12.56 9.87
C ILE A 21 7.68 -13.97 9.52
N GLU A 22 6.79 -14.94 9.74
CA GLU A 22 6.97 -16.32 9.27
C GLU A 22 6.56 -16.41 7.81
N HIS A 23 7.48 -16.74 6.92
CA HIS A 23 7.23 -16.76 5.48
C HIS A 23 8.07 -17.83 4.75
N ASP A 24 7.78 -18.02 3.49
CA ASP A 24 8.66 -18.60 2.47
C ASP A 24 8.80 -17.60 1.30
N ASP A 25 9.33 -18.04 0.17
CA ASP A 25 9.55 -17.17 -1.00
C ASP A 25 8.25 -16.62 -1.59
N ASN A 26 7.11 -17.27 -1.36
CA ASN A 26 5.84 -16.92 -1.99
C ASN A 26 4.72 -16.53 -1.02
N SER A 27 4.86 -16.84 0.26
CA SER A 27 3.75 -16.77 1.21
C SER A 27 4.16 -16.28 2.59
N ILE A 28 3.33 -15.43 3.16
CA ILE A 28 3.39 -15.05 4.57
C ILE A 28 2.45 -15.97 5.35
N PHE A 29 2.97 -16.69 6.33
CA PHE A 29 2.20 -17.61 7.15
C PHE A 29 1.67 -16.96 8.42
N LYS A 30 2.50 -16.12 9.06
CA LYS A 30 2.15 -15.49 10.33
C LYS A 30 2.89 -14.16 10.52
N ILE A 31 2.27 -13.25 11.21
CA ILE A 31 2.88 -11.98 11.64
C ILE A 31 2.70 -11.88 13.14
N ASN A 32 3.80 -11.78 13.86
CA ASN A 32 3.87 -11.60 15.32
C ASN A 32 4.58 -10.29 15.65
N GLY A 33 4.39 -9.78 16.82
CA GLY A 33 5.27 -8.73 17.37
C GLY A 33 6.58 -9.34 17.85
N ASN A 34 7.68 -8.64 17.58
CA ASN A 34 8.99 -9.03 18.06
C ASN A 34 9.12 -8.68 19.56
N LYS A 35 9.48 -9.67 20.37
CA LYS A 35 9.60 -9.52 21.83
C LYS A 35 10.78 -8.67 22.27
N GLU A 36 11.81 -8.55 21.41
CA GLU A 36 12.99 -7.73 21.67
C GLU A 36 12.71 -6.22 21.48
N ASN A 37 11.56 -5.84 20.91
CA ASN A 37 11.16 -4.43 20.88
C ASN A 37 10.92 -3.93 22.30
N SER A 38 11.77 -3.01 22.78
CA SER A 38 11.79 -2.55 24.16
C SER A 38 10.49 -1.85 24.61
N TYR A 39 9.76 -1.28 23.66
CA TYR A 39 8.51 -0.55 23.93
C TYR A 39 7.27 -1.46 23.85
N THR A 40 7.07 -2.14 22.73
CA THR A 40 5.87 -2.94 22.48
C THR A 40 5.96 -4.36 23.03
N LYS A 41 7.17 -4.89 23.29
CA LYS A 41 7.44 -6.21 23.88
C LYS A 41 6.63 -7.35 23.24
N GLY A 42 6.51 -7.31 21.92
CA GLY A 42 5.79 -8.32 21.14
C GLY A 42 4.29 -8.08 20.99
N VAL A 43 3.75 -6.98 21.52
CA VAL A 43 2.35 -6.62 21.30
C VAL A 43 2.20 -5.94 19.95
N ILE A 44 1.24 -6.38 19.15
CA ILE A 44 0.83 -5.74 17.88
C ILE A 44 -0.70 -5.60 17.84
N CYS A 45 -1.18 -4.61 17.10
CA CYS A 45 -2.61 -4.36 16.98
C CYS A 45 -3.30 -5.35 16.01
N ALA A 46 -4.62 -5.47 16.14
CA ALA A 46 -5.43 -6.37 15.32
C ALA A 46 -5.31 -6.08 13.79
N LYS A 47 -5.04 -4.84 13.40
CA LYS A 47 -4.84 -4.49 11.98
C LYS A 47 -3.64 -5.22 11.39
N VAL A 48 -2.50 -5.12 12.05
CA VAL A 48 -1.22 -5.66 11.56
C VAL A 48 -1.17 -7.18 11.68
N SER A 49 -1.70 -7.76 12.74
CA SER A 49 -1.75 -9.22 12.91
C SER A 49 -2.50 -9.93 11.77
N ARG A 50 -3.40 -9.20 11.08
CA ARG A 50 -4.19 -9.72 9.95
C ARG A 50 -3.70 -9.30 8.57
N TYR A 51 -2.53 -8.69 8.43
CA TYR A 51 -2.00 -8.26 7.14
C TYR A 51 -1.79 -9.40 6.14
N ARG A 52 -1.51 -10.60 6.64
CA ARG A 52 -1.46 -11.80 5.80
C ARG A 52 -2.75 -11.99 4.99
N GLU A 53 -3.92 -11.83 5.63
CA GLU A 53 -5.22 -11.97 4.96
C GLU A 53 -5.39 -10.95 3.82
N ARG A 54 -4.90 -9.72 4.03
CA ARG A 54 -4.91 -8.68 3.01
C ARG A 54 -3.92 -8.99 1.89
N THR A 55 -2.71 -9.40 2.22
CA THR A 55 -1.64 -9.65 1.26
C THR A 55 -2.01 -10.78 0.30
N HIS A 56 -2.59 -11.86 0.83
CA HIS A 56 -2.97 -13.05 0.07
C HIS A 56 -4.46 -13.12 -0.27
N ASN A 57 -5.16 -11.98 -0.21
CA ASN A 57 -6.58 -11.95 -0.57
C ASN A 57 -6.75 -12.22 -2.06
N LYS A 58 -7.61 -13.19 -2.41
CA LYS A 58 -7.91 -13.57 -3.80
C LYS A 58 -8.48 -12.43 -4.65
N ASN A 59 -9.09 -11.45 -4.01
CA ASN A 59 -9.66 -10.28 -4.68
C ASN A 59 -8.70 -9.08 -4.71
N ARG A 60 -7.44 -9.26 -4.27
CA ARG A 60 -6.45 -8.19 -4.33
C ARG A 60 -6.17 -7.80 -5.77
N LEU A 61 -6.19 -6.51 -6.06
CA LEU A 61 -5.82 -5.98 -7.37
C LEU A 61 -4.31 -6.12 -7.58
N LEU A 62 -3.92 -6.92 -8.55
CA LEU A 62 -2.51 -7.16 -8.91
C LEU A 62 -2.07 -6.38 -10.15
N TYR A 63 -3.03 -5.82 -10.88
CA TYR A 63 -2.80 -5.12 -12.13
C TYR A 63 -3.70 -3.88 -12.23
N PRO A 64 -3.31 -2.86 -13.02
CA PRO A 64 -4.17 -1.73 -13.29
C PRO A 64 -5.47 -2.15 -13.97
N LEU A 65 -6.56 -1.54 -13.54
CA LEU A 65 -7.88 -1.75 -14.11
C LEU A 65 -8.44 -0.43 -14.67
N LYS A 66 -8.88 -0.48 -15.92
CA LYS A 66 -9.58 0.63 -16.59
C LYS A 66 -11.08 0.35 -16.59
N ARG A 67 -11.87 1.30 -16.12
CA ARG A 67 -13.33 1.19 -16.22
C ARG A 67 -13.76 1.28 -17.69
N ILE A 68 -14.56 0.34 -18.15
CA ILE A 68 -15.10 0.24 -19.52
C ILE A 68 -16.62 0.46 -19.58
N GLY A 69 -17.30 0.55 -18.45
CA GLY A 69 -18.72 0.81 -18.35
C GLY A 69 -19.03 2.14 -17.69
N GLU A 70 -20.30 2.40 -17.49
CA GLU A 70 -20.80 3.55 -16.74
C GLU A 70 -20.30 3.54 -15.29
N LYS A 71 -20.27 4.72 -14.67
CA LYS A 71 -19.90 4.85 -13.26
C LYS A 71 -20.87 4.04 -12.39
N GLY A 72 -20.33 3.16 -11.54
CA GLY A 72 -21.13 2.27 -10.69
C GLY A 72 -21.45 0.90 -11.30
N SER A 73 -21.19 0.68 -12.60
CA SER A 73 -21.47 -0.61 -13.26
C SER A 73 -20.54 -1.76 -12.88
N ASN A 74 -19.45 -1.49 -12.16
CA ASN A 74 -18.39 -2.44 -11.80
C ASN A 74 -17.74 -3.18 -13.00
N LYS A 75 -17.83 -2.59 -14.21
CA LYS A 75 -17.22 -3.16 -15.40
C LYS A 75 -15.82 -2.60 -15.59
N PHE A 76 -14.82 -3.47 -15.45
CA PHE A 76 -13.43 -3.12 -15.57
C PHE A 76 -12.70 -4.07 -16.52
N GLN A 77 -11.68 -3.54 -17.19
CA GLN A 77 -10.75 -4.29 -18.04
C GLN A 77 -9.34 -4.12 -17.50
N ARG A 78 -8.58 -5.23 -17.44
CA ARG A 78 -7.15 -5.19 -17.15
C ARG A 78 -6.42 -4.48 -18.27
N ILE A 79 -5.50 -3.57 -17.90
CA ILE A 79 -4.61 -2.87 -18.81
C ILE A 79 -3.16 -3.01 -18.33
N SER A 80 -2.21 -2.68 -19.20
CA SER A 80 -0.79 -2.63 -18.81
C SER A 80 -0.48 -1.40 -17.95
N TRP A 81 0.63 -1.44 -17.22
CA TRP A 81 1.14 -0.27 -16.51
C TRP A 81 1.46 0.88 -17.46
N ASN A 82 2.04 0.60 -18.62
CA ASN A 82 2.34 1.63 -19.62
C ASN A 82 1.07 2.33 -20.12
N GLU A 83 0.00 1.56 -20.37
CA GLU A 83 -1.27 2.14 -20.77
C GLU A 83 -1.87 2.98 -19.61
N ALA A 84 -1.84 2.48 -18.38
CA ALA A 84 -2.36 3.21 -17.22
C ALA A 84 -1.65 4.55 -17.01
N LEU A 85 -0.31 4.53 -17.00
CA LEU A 85 0.51 5.74 -16.86
C LEU A 85 0.29 6.73 -18.02
N THR A 86 0.17 6.24 -19.25
CA THR A 86 -0.13 7.07 -20.41
C THR A 86 -1.50 7.75 -20.29
N ILE A 87 -2.53 7.03 -19.85
CA ILE A 87 -3.86 7.59 -19.66
C ILE A 87 -3.83 8.67 -18.59
N VAL A 88 -3.20 8.41 -17.44
CA VAL A 88 -3.13 9.35 -16.31
C VAL A 88 -2.38 10.61 -16.72
N SER A 89 -1.16 10.47 -17.29
CA SER A 89 -0.33 11.62 -17.65
C SER A 89 -1.00 12.49 -18.72
N LYS A 90 -1.58 11.89 -19.77
CA LYS A 90 -2.32 12.65 -20.80
C LYS A 90 -3.50 13.42 -20.21
N LYS A 91 -4.24 12.83 -19.28
CA LYS A 91 -5.36 13.52 -18.63
C LYS A 91 -4.91 14.66 -17.73
N LEU A 92 -3.86 14.47 -16.93
CA LEU A 92 -3.30 15.54 -16.09
C LEU A 92 -2.76 16.70 -16.92
N LEU A 93 -2.01 16.40 -18.00
CA LEU A 93 -1.49 17.43 -18.93
C LEU A 93 -2.64 18.21 -19.60
N LYS A 94 -3.70 17.49 -20.02
CA LYS A 94 -4.87 18.15 -20.58
C LYS A 94 -5.57 19.07 -19.57
N ILE A 95 -5.80 18.61 -18.35
CA ILE A 95 -6.41 19.41 -17.29
C ILE A 95 -5.57 20.66 -16.99
N LYS A 96 -4.24 20.46 -16.85
CA LYS A 96 -3.30 21.58 -16.66
C LYS A 96 -3.38 22.61 -17.77
N LYS A 97 -3.48 22.15 -19.02
CA LYS A 97 -3.59 23.04 -20.21
C LYS A 97 -4.91 23.78 -20.24
N ASP A 98 -6.01 23.09 -19.96
CA ASP A 98 -7.37 23.63 -20.12
C ASP A 98 -7.80 24.54 -18.94
N TYR A 99 -7.31 24.24 -17.73
CA TYR A 99 -7.81 24.86 -16.49
C TYR A 99 -6.72 25.37 -15.53
N GLY A 100 -5.44 25.24 -15.88
CA GLY A 100 -4.31 25.60 -15.01
C GLY A 100 -3.88 24.50 -14.05
N SER A 101 -2.69 24.67 -13.45
CA SER A 101 -2.13 23.67 -12.52
C SER A 101 -2.91 23.58 -11.22
N GLU A 102 -3.50 24.67 -10.76
CA GLU A 102 -4.29 24.81 -9.54
C GLU A 102 -5.60 24.00 -9.58
N SER A 103 -6.04 23.56 -10.75
CA SER A 103 -7.18 22.65 -10.89
C SER A 103 -6.88 21.21 -10.46
N ILE A 104 -5.60 20.88 -10.27
CA ILE A 104 -5.14 19.57 -9.79
C ILE A 104 -4.82 19.69 -8.32
N TRP A 105 -5.74 19.27 -7.48
CA TRP A 105 -5.56 19.32 -6.04
C TRP A 105 -5.16 17.94 -5.48
N PRO A 106 -3.91 17.77 -5.03
CA PRO A 106 -3.48 16.53 -4.41
C PRO A 106 -4.15 16.39 -3.04
N TYR A 107 -4.86 15.27 -2.84
CA TYR A 107 -5.36 14.85 -1.55
C TYR A 107 -4.48 13.74 -1.01
N TYR A 108 -3.80 14.01 0.10
CA TYR A 108 -2.90 13.05 0.72
C TYR A 108 -3.01 13.10 2.23
N TYR A 109 -2.64 12.02 2.87
CA TYR A 109 -2.53 11.94 4.31
C TYR A 109 -1.19 11.31 4.71
N ALA A 110 -0.90 11.30 6.01
CA ALA A 110 0.32 10.71 6.53
C ALA A 110 0.41 9.22 6.20
N GLY A 111 1.60 8.78 5.89
CA GLY A 111 2.02 7.40 5.83
C GLY A 111 3.22 7.23 6.73
N THR A 112 4.24 6.48 6.33
CA THR A 112 5.52 6.43 7.01
C THR A 112 6.12 7.82 7.02
N MET A 113 6.21 8.44 8.19
CA MET A 113 6.68 9.83 8.36
C MET A 113 8.11 9.87 8.87
N GLY A 114 8.85 10.85 8.40
CA GLY A 114 10.24 11.11 8.78
C GLY A 114 10.92 11.96 7.74
N LEU A 115 12.07 12.53 8.08
CA LEU A 115 12.82 13.41 7.17
C LEU A 115 13.16 12.73 5.85
N LEU A 116 13.59 11.45 5.90
CA LEU A 116 13.96 10.72 4.69
C LEU A 116 12.77 10.22 3.86
N GLN A 117 11.63 9.96 4.49
CA GLN A 117 10.47 9.36 3.82
C GLN A 117 9.50 10.39 3.26
N ARG A 118 9.51 11.60 3.81
CA ARG A 118 8.52 12.62 3.49
C ARG A 118 9.13 13.98 3.12
N ASP A 119 10.12 14.43 3.86
CA ASP A 119 10.56 15.83 3.85
C ASP A 119 11.94 16.01 3.18
N SER A 120 12.47 14.95 2.53
CA SER A 120 13.74 15.00 1.79
C SER A 120 13.58 15.48 0.36
#